data_f5bd53b723fb6da0442951b8cc207b3c
#
_entry.id   f5bd53b723fb6da0442951b8cc207b3c
#
_cell.length_a   1.000
_cell.length_b   1.000
_cell.length_c   1.000
_cell.angle_alpha   90.00
_cell.angle_beta   90.00
_cell.angle_gamma   90.00
#
_symmetry.space_group_name_H-M   'P 1'
#
loop_
_entity.id
_entity.type
_entity.pdbx_description
1 polymer ?
#
loop_
_entity_poly.entity_id
_entity_poly.type
_entity_poly.pdbx_seq_one_letter_code
_entity_poly.pdbx_strand_id
1 'polypeptide(L)'
;MLNTMRIKRLPPGQSWVEEPMVYDIGPVPPARLEDYRLRLSGEVTKPIELDWSEVQALPRTHVRRDFHCVTTWSVRGIVWEGIPTRILIDRVSVAPDVRWVLVRCRDGYSTDVPIDAFARRDALLADRMNGSILAPEHGAPLRLVVPCLYAWKSAKYVEELEFLSERRPGFWEQRGYHDRGDPWREERFRANPRGTKEAGA
;
A
#
# COMPACT_ATOMS: atom_id res chain seq x y z
N MET A 1 -8.12 38.32 13.25
CA MET A 1 -8.46 36.86 13.22
C MET A 1 -7.19 36.09 13.02
N LEU A 2 -6.65 35.50 14.07
CA LEU A 2 -5.42 34.70 14.02
C LEU A 2 -5.72 33.38 13.31
N ASN A 3 -5.21 33.26 12.09
CA ASN A 3 -5.25 32.00 11.34
C ASN A 3 -4.29 31.00 12.03
N THR A 4 -4.83 30.18 12.93
CA THR A 4 -4.07 29.16 13.64
C THR A 4 -3.62 28.14 12.58
N MET A 5 -2.41 28.32 12.04
CA MET A 5 -1.74 27.28 11.26
C MET A 5 -1.72 26.02 12.11
N ARG A 6 -2.59 25.07 11.76
CA ARG A 6 -2.59 23.73 12.33
C ARG A 6 -1.23 23.13 12.00
N ILE A 7 -0.31 23.13 12.97
CA ILE A 7 0.98 22.44 12.83
C ILE A 7 0.65 21.02 12.46
N LYS A 8 0.86 20.65 11.21
CA LYS A 8 0.65 19.27 10.75
C LYS A 8 1.68 18.41 11.45
N ARG A 9 1.22 17.61 12.42
CA ARG A 9 2.06 16.71 13.20
C ARG A 9 2.71 15.68 12.26
N LEU A 10 3.98 15.43 12.48
CA LEU A 10 4.69 14.25 11.96
C LEU A 10 4.50 13.09 12.92
N PRO A 11 4.44 11.86 12.43
CA PRO A 11 4.61 10.68 13.28
C PRO A 11 5.97 10.73 13.99
N PRO A 12 6.12 10.08 15.16
CA PRO A 12 7.38 10.04 15.87
C PRO A 12 8.53 9.53 15.00
N GLY A 13 9.73 10.09 15.17
CA GLY A 13 10.94 9.69 14.46
C GLY A 13 10.93 9.93 12.95
N GLN A 14 10.02 10.77 12.43
CA GLN A 14 9.95 11.12 11.00
C GLN A 14 10.52 12.51 10.73
N SER A 15 11.06 12.70 9.51
CA SER A 15 11.50 13.99 8.99
C SER A 15 10.86 14.26 7.62
N TRP A 16 10.54 15.54 7.32
CA TRP A 16 10.00 15.91 6.02
C TRP A 16 11.08 15.88 4.94
N VAL A 17 10.73 15.31 3.80
CA VAL A 17 11.50 15.41 2.55
C VAL A 17 10.58 15.94 1.43
N GLU A 18 11.16 16.44 0.36
CA GLU A 18 10.41 17.00 -0.77
C GLU A 18 9.78 15.92 -1.63
N GLU A 19 10.52 14.84 -1.90
CA GLU A 19 10.13 13.75 -2.77
C GLU A 19 10.30 12.39 -2.10
N PRO A 20 9.49 11.38 -2.45
CA PRO A 20 9.64 10.03 -1.92
C PRO A 20 10.92 9.37 -2.44
N MET A 21 11.69 8.80 -1.54
CA MET A 21 12.82 7.95 -1.93
C MET A 21 12.29 6.64 -2.54
N VAL A 22 12.97 6.19 -3.59
CA VAL A 22 12.63 4.95 -4.30
C VAL A 22 13.41 3.79 -3.73
N TYR A 23 12.71 2.72 -3.38
CA TYR A 23 13.29 1.45 -2.95
C TYR A 23 12.64 0.31 -3.73
N ASP A 24 13.44 -0.62 -4.22
CA ASP A 24 13.02 -1.85 -4.88
C ASP A 24 13.75 -3.04 -4.25
N ILE A 25 13.11 -4.22 -4.29
CA ILE A 25 13.73 -5.47 -3.79
C ILE A 25 14.57 -6.18 -4.84
N GLY A 26 14.50 -5.71 -6.08
CA GLY A 26 15.20 -6.27 -7.23
C GLY A 26 14.78 -5.60 -8.54
N PRO A 27 15.26 -6.09 -9.68
CA PRO A 27 14.86 -5.60 -10.99
C PRO A 27 13.36 -5.74 -11.21
N VAL A 28 12.72 -4.70 -11.70
CA VAL A 28 11.29 -4.72 -12.01
C VAL A 28 11.11 -5.13 -13.47
N PRO A 29 10.42 -6.25 -13.77
CA PRO A 29 10.10 -6.61 -15.13
C PRO A 29 9.25 -5.52 -15.81
N PRO A 30 9.51 -5.20 -17.09
CA PRO A 30 8.71 -4.23 -17.80
C PRO A 30 7.23 -4.65 -17.85
N ALA A 31 6.33 -3.67 -17.69
CA ALA A 31 4.89 -3.90 -17.85
C ALA A 31 4.48 -3.62 -19.28
N ARG A 32 3.90 -4.62 -19.94
CA ARG A 32 3.12 -4.43 -21.17
C ARG A 32 1.66 -4.36 -20.73
N LEU A 33 0.98 -3.25 -21.04
CA LEU A 33 -0.40 -3.04 -20.56
C LEU A 33 -1.38 -4.04 -21.20
N GLU A 34 -1.11 -4.50 -22.39
CA GLU A 34 -1.88 -5.57 -23.04
C GLU A 34 -1.84 -6.90 -22.31
N ASP A 35 -0.74 -7.18 -21.61
CA ASP A 35 -0.54 -8.42 -20.83
C ASP A 35 -0.91 -8.24 -19.36
N TYR A 36 -1.22 -7.00 -18.92
CA TYR A 36 -1.52 -6.72 -17.53
C TYR A 36 -2.82 -7.38 -17.08
N ARG A 37 -2.77 -8.04 -15.93
CA ARG A 37 -3.95 -8.61 -15.25
C ARG A 37 -3.93 -8.26 -13.77
N LEU A 38 -5.06 -7.78 -13.27
CA LEU A 38 -5.31 -7.63 -11.84
C LEU A 38 -6.21 -8.76 -11.37
N ARG A 39 -5.67 -9.66 -10.55
CA ARG A 39 -6.42 -10.76 -9.96
C ARG A 39 -6.95 -10.40 -8.59
N LEU A 40 -8.21 -10.72 -8.33
CA LEU A 40 -8.85 -10.65 -7.02
C LEU A 40 -9.29 -12.07 -6.67
N SER A 41 -8.71 -12.64 -5.61
CA SER A 41 -8.81 -14.06 -5.25
C SER A 41 -8.93 -14.28 -3.74
N GLY A 42 -8.86 -15.54 -3.30
CA GLY A 42 -8.96 -15.93 -1.90
C GLY A 42 -10.39 -16.16 -1.45
N GLU A 43 -10.73 -15.74 -0.24
CA GLU A 43 -12.03 -15.96 0.40
C GLU A 43 -13.07 -14.94 -0.07
N VAL A 44 -13.46 -15.09 -1.33
CA VAL A 44 -14.41 -14.24 -2.05
C VAL A 44 -15.49 -15.09 -2.72
N THR A 45 -16.67 -14.53 -2.92
CA THR A 45 -17.78 -15.27 -3.56
C THR A 45 -17.45 -15.64 -5.00
N LYS A 46 -16.80 -14.72 -5.73
CA LYS A 46 -16.43 -14.92 -7.13
C LYS A 46 -15.07 -14.29 -7.39
N PRO A 47 -14.01 -15.08 -7.52
CA PRO A 47 -12.73 -14.59 -8.00
C PRO A 47 -12.86 -13.98 -9.40
N ILE A 48 -12.14 -12.90 -9.66
CA ILE A 48 -12.13 -12.22 -10.95
C ILE A 48 -10.70 -11.88 -11.37
N GLU A 49 -10.52 -11.77 -12.67
CA GLU A 49 -9.32 -11.21 -13.27
C GLU A 49 -9.75 -10.08 -14.21
N LEU A 50 -9.12 -8.92 -14.07
CA LEU A 50 -9.39 -7.73 -14.85
C LEU A 50 -8.20 -7.41 -15.74
N ASP A 51 -8.43 -7.19 -17.03
CA ASP A 51 -7.44 -6.61 -17.90
C ASP A 51 -7.26 -5.10 -17.66
N TRP A 52 -6.28 -4.48 -18.33
CA TRP A 52 -6.01 -3.07 -18.12
C TRP A 52 -7.19 -2.15 -18.50
N SER A 53 -7.94 -2.49 -19.54
CA SER A 53 -9.10 -1.70 -19.96
C SER A 53 -10.24 -1.76 -18.94
N GLU A 54 -10.48 -2.93 -18.37
CA GLU A 54 -11.45 -3.13 -17.31
C GLU A 54 -11.04 -2.41 -16.00
N VAL A 55 -9.74 -2.43 -15.67
CA VAL A 55 -9.20 -1.67 -14.53
C VAL A 55 -9.44 -0.17 -14.73
N GLN A 56 -9.18 0.36 -15.93
CA GLN A 56 -9.39 1.78 -16.24
C GLN A 56 -10.86 2.18 -16.24
N ALA A 57 -11.78 1.27 -16.51
CA ALA A 57 -13.22 1.51 -16.49
C ALA A 57 -13.83 1.54 -15.06
N LEU A 58 -13.07 1.15 -14.03
CA LEU A 58 -13.55 1.19 -12.65
C LEU A 58 -13.75 2.64 -12.15
N PRO A 59 -14.70 2.87 -11.22
CA PRO A 59 -14.89 4.17 -10.60
C PRO A 59 -13.61 4.68 -9.96
N ARG A 60 -13.33 5.97 -10.13
CA ARG A 60 -12.06 6.58 -9.73
C ARG A 60 -12.25 7.61 -8.63
N THR A 61 -11.18 7.83 -7.87
CA THR A 61 -11.10 8.89 -6.86
C THR A 61 -9.71 9.50 -6.84
N HIS A 62 -9.58 10.63 -6.15
CA HIS A 62 -8.28 11.19 -5.76
C HIS A 62 -8.26 11.43 -4.25
N VAL A 63 -7.10 11.26 -3.66
CA VAL A 63 -6.86 11.53 -2.24
C VAL A 63 -5.56 12.29 -2.06
N ARG A 64 -5.57 13.32 -1.21
CA ARG A 64 -4.36 14.04 -0.82
C ARG A 64 -3.95 13.60 0.58
N ARG A 65 -2.80 12.94 0.72
CA ARG A 65 -2.31 12.40 1.99
C ARG A 65 -0.80 12.57 2.12
N ASP A 66 -0.37 12.73 3.37
CA ASP A 66 1.03 12.56 3.72
C ASP A 66 1.41 11.09 3.60
N PHE A 67 2.67 10.81 3.29
CA PHE A 67 3.17 9.46 3.05
C PHE A 67 4.41 9.23 3.90
N HIS A 68 4.44 8.14 4.68
CA HIS A 68 5.43 7.90 5.73
C HIS A 68 6.21 6.61 5.46
N CYS A 69 7.53 6.69 5.41
CA CYS A 69 8.37 5.51 5.24
C CYS A 69 8.96 5.04 6.59
N VAL A 70 9.14 3.75 6.74
CA VAL A 70 9.78 3.14 7.91
C VAL A 70 11.21 3.65 8.10
N THR A 71 11.90 4.04 7.01
CA THR A 71 13.25 4.61 7.01
C THR A 71 13.28 6.10 7.39
N THR A 72 12.28 6.56 8.15
CA THR A 72 12.21 7.85 8.84
C THR A 72 11.91 9.10 8.01
N TRP A 73 11.66 8.97 6.72
CA TRP A 73 11.22 10.13 5.92
C TRP A 73 9.70 10.15 5.69
N SER A 74 9.19 11.35 5.49
CA SER A 74 7.79 11.61 5.14
C SER A 74 7.69 12.64 4.04
N VAL A 75 6.75 12.45 3.11
CA VAL A 75 6.39 13.43 2.09
C VAL A 75 5.01 13.99 2.37
N ARG A 76 4.89 15.30 2.23
CA ARG A 76 3.65 16.02 2.53
C ARG A 76 2.70 16.04 1.35
N GLY A 77 1.46 15.67 1.60
CA GLY A 77 0.32 15.97 0.73
C GLY A 77 0.41 15.47 -0.69
N ILE A 78 0.96 14.28 -0.92
CA ILE A 78 0.93 13.64 -2.24
C ILE A 78 -0.52 13.47 -2.67
N VAL A 79 -0.82 13.84 -3.90
CA VAL A 79 -2.12 13.58 -4.54
C VAL A 79 -2.02 12.27 -5.31
N TRP A 80 -2.77 11.27 -4.85
CA TRP A 80 -2.91 9.97 -5.49
C TRP A 80 -4.24 9.88 -6.21
N GLU A 81 -4.27 9.34 -7.42
CA GLU A 81 -5.48 9.12 -8.19
C GLU A 81 -5.55 7.67 -8.64
N GLY A 82 -6.75 7.08 -8.56
CA GLY A 82 -6.95 5.67 -8.90
C GLY A 82 -8.28 5.11 -8.41
N ILE A 83 -8.33 3.81 -8.19
CA ILE A 83 -9.53 3.04 -7.85
C ILE A 83 -9.61 2.88 -6.33
N PRO A 84 -10.68 3.32 -5.65
CA PRO A 84 -10.89 3.04 -4.23
C PRO A 84 -10.88 1.54 -3.95
N THR A 85 -10.11 1.09 -2.99
CA THR A 85 -10.01 -0.35 -2.67
C THR A 85 -11.35 -0.97 -2.25
N ARG A 86 -12.26 -0.18 -1.69
CA ARG A 86 -13.61 -0.64 -1.33
C ARG A 86 -14.43 -1.14 -2.52
N ILE A 87 -14.26 -0.52 -3.69
CA ILE A 87 -14.96 -0.97 -4.91
C ILE A 87 -14.52 -2.38 -5.28
N LEU A 88 -13.26 -2.73 -5.04
CA LEU A 88 -12.75 -4.08 -5.29
C LEU A 88 -13.32 -5.10 -4.29
N ILE A 89 -13.43 -4.72 -3.01
CA ILE A 89 -14.08 -5.53 -1.96
C ILE A 89 -15.53 -5.84 -2.35
N ASP A 90 -16.29 -4.80 -2.71
CA ASP A 90 -17.70 -4.92 -3.08
C ASP A 90 -17.89 -5.78 -4.35
N ARG A 91 -16.97 -5.64 -5.32
CA ARG A 91 -17.04 -6.34 -6.61
C ARG A 91 -16.90 -7.85 -6.50
N VAL A 92 -16.10 -8.34 -5.55
CA VAL A 92 -15.86 -9.78 -5.35
C VAL A 92 -16.65 -10.37 -4.19
N SER A 93 -17.36 -9.53 -3.42
CA SER A 93 -18.13 -9.96 -2.24
C SER A 93 -17.28 -10.79 -1.30
N VAL A 94 -16.39 -10.09 -0.57
CA VAL A 94 -15.44 -10.68 0.37
C VAL A 94 -16.16 -11.35 1.55
N ALA A 95 -15.71 -12.52 1.97
CA ALA A 95 -16.28 -13.26 3.10
C ALA A 95 -16.18 -12.46 4.42
N PRO A 96 -17.17 -12.56 5.34
CA PRO A 96 -17.25 -11.70 6.54
C PRO A 96 -16.11 -11.92 7.55
N ASP A 97 -15.46 -13.06 7.52
CA ASP A 97 -14.34 -13.45 8.38
C ASP A 97 -12.97 -13.07 7.85
N VAL A 98 -12.89 -12.54 6.64
CA VAL A 98 -11.64 -12.00 6.08
C VAL A 98 -11.08 -10.89 6.99
N ARG A 99 -9.78 -10.98 7.27
CA ARG A 99 -9.05 -10.03 8.12
C ARG A 99 -7.86 -9.41 7.42
N TRP A 100 -7.38 -10.01 6.34
CA TRP A 100 -6.15 -9.63 5.66
C TRP A 100 -6.33 -9.62 4.14
N VAL A 101 -5.53 -8.77 3.47
CA VAL A 101 -5.35 -8.81 2.02
C VAL A 101 -3.86 -9.02 1.78
N LEU A 102 -3.49 -10.15 1.20
CA LEU A 102 -2.14 -10.38 0.71
C LEU A 102 -2.02 -9.78 -0.69
N VAL A 103 -1.20 -8.76 -0.80
CA VAL A 103 -0.92 -8.06 -2.06
C VAL A 103 0.32 -8.67 -2.68
N ARG A 104 0.21 -9.14 -3.93
CA ARG A 104 1.33 -9.68 -4.71
C ARG A 104 1.67 -8.77 -5.88
N CYS A 105 2.94 -8.65 -6.14
CA CYS A 105 3.51 -7.71 -7.09
C CYS A 105 4.38 -8.40 -8.13
N ARG A 106 4.48 -7.81 -9.32
CA ARG A 106 5.21 -8.39 -10.45
C ARG A 106 6.72 -8.55 -10.21
N ASP A 107 7.32 -7.72 -9.35
CA ASP A 107 8.73 -7.81 -8.95
C ASP A 107 9.01 -8.91 -7.92
N GLY A 108 8.02 -9.71 -7.55
CA GLY A 108 8.10 -10.73 -6.50
C GLY A 108 7.90 -10.19 -5.09
N TYR A 109 7.68 -8.87 -4.93
CA TYR A 109 7.29 -8.29 -3.65
C TYR A 109 5.90 -8.76 -3.22
N SER A 110 5.70 -8.86 -1.90
CA SER A 110 4.38 -9.05 -1.32
C SER A 110 4.29 -8.37 0.04
N THR A 111 3.09 -7.98 0.44
CA THR A 111 2.79 -7.49 1.79
C THR A 111 1.37 -7.86 2.19
N ASP A 112 1.18 -8.18 3.46
CA ASP A 112 -0.15 -8.38 4.03
C ASP A 112 -0.69 -7.06 4.60
N VAL A 113 -1.89 -6.70 4.23
CA VAL A 113 -2.55 -5.47 4.70
C VAL A 113 -3.79 -5.84 5.50
N PRO A 114 -3.98 -5.31 6.74
CA PRO A 114 -5.21 -5.50 7.49
C PRO A 114 -6.42 -5.00 6.70
N ILE A 115 -7.52 -5.76 6.68
CA ILE A 115 -8.72 -5.42 5.90
C ILE A 115 -9.32 -4.08 6.31
N ASP A 116 -9.25 -3.71 7.60
CA ASP A 116 -9.74 -2.41 8.08
C ASP A 116 -8.94 -1.23 7.52
N ALA A 117 -7.63 -1.40 7.30
CA ALA A 117 -6.79 -0.40 6.64
C ALA A 117 -7.00 -0.38 5.13
N PHE A 118 -7.13 -1.55 4.50
CA PHE A 118 -7.41 -1.69 3.07
C PHE A 118 -8.78 -1.11 2.70
N ALA A 119 -9.80 -1.28 3.54
CA ALA A 119 -11.17 -0.77 3.33
C ALA A 119 -11.36 0.73 3.66
N ARG A 120 -10.31 1.45 4.04
CA ARG A 120 -10.42 2.90 4.35
C ARG A 120 -10.81 3.71 3.12
N ARG A 121 -11.49 4.84 3.37
CA ARG A 121 -11.92 5.77 2.31
C ARG A 121 -10.76 6.41 1.54
N ASP A 122 -9.57 6.42 2.14
CA ASP A 122 -8.35 7.01 1.57
C ASP A 122 -7.35 5.95 1.07
N ALA A 123 -7.75 4.66 1.07
CA ALA A 123 -6.99 3.58 0.45
C ALA A 123 -7.43 3.38 -1.01
N LEU A 124 -6.45 3.25 -1.92
CA LEU A 124 -6.73 3.11 -3.34
C LEU A 124 -5.63 2.32 -4.07
N LEU A 125 -5.97 1.73 -5.20
CA LEU A 125 -4.99 1.35 -6.23
C LEU A 125 -4.76 2.57 -7.12
N ALA A 126 -3.58 3.16 -7.05
CA ALA A 126 -3.21 4.36 -7.79
C ALA A 126 -2.47 4.03 -9.08
N ASP A 127 -2.80 4.73 -10.15
CA ASP A 127 -2.07 4.78 -11.42
C ASP A 127 -1.54 6.19 -11.75
N ARG A 128 -1.83 7.18 -10.88
CA ARG A 128 -1.34 8.56 -10.99
C ARG A 128 -0.86 9.09 -9.65
N MET A 129 0.13 9.96 -9.72
CA MET A 129 0.70 10.70 -8.59
C MET A 129 0.92 12.17 -9.00
N ASN A 130 0.40 13.10 -8.20
CA ASN A 130 0.51 14.56 -8.42
C ASN A 130 0.06 14.99 -9.85
N GLY A 131 -1.03 14.38 -10.37
CA GLY A 131 -1.61 14.67 -11.67
C GLY A 131 -0.93 13.97 -12.87
N SER A 132 0.21 13.33 -12.67
CA SER A 132 0.93 12.60 -13.74
C SER A 132 0.69 11.10 -13.63
N ILE A 133 0.76 10.37 -14.75
CA ILE A 133 0.81 8.90 -14.76
C ILE A 133 2.00 8.47 -13.89
N LEU A 134 1.84 7.39 -13.14
CA LEU A 134 2.93 6.85 -12.32
C LEU A 134 4.16 6.55 -13.17
N ALA A 135 5.31 7.03 -12.72
CA ALA A 135 6.59 6.61 -13.27
C ALA A 135 6.88 5.14 -12.91
N PRO A 136 7.67 4.42 -13.72
CA PRO A 136 8.01 3.03 -13.44
C PRO A 136 8.52 2.79 -12.02
N GLU A 137 9.43 3.63 -11.55
CA GLU A 137 10.03 3.55 -10.19
C GLU A 137 9.04 3.79 -9.06
N HIS A 138 7.91 4.44 -9.35
CA HIS A 138 6.82 4.68 -8.40
C HIS A 138 5.73 3.60 -8.44
N GLY A 139 5.89 2.57 -9.27
CA GLY A 139 5.02 1.38 -9.25
C GLY A 139 4.04 1.28 -10.42
N ALA A 140 4.33 1.91 -11.58
CA ALA A 140 3.50 1.74 -12.77
C ALA A 140 3.37 0.26 -13.19
N PRO A 141 2.22 -0.17 -13.73
CA PRO A 141 1.05 0.64 -14.06
C PRO A 141 0.13 0.91 -12.87
N LEU A 142 0.23 0.11 -11.78
CA LEU A 142 -0.69 0.19 -10.64
C LEU A 142 0.04 -0.09 -9.32
N ARG A 143 -0.19 0.76 -8.32
CA ARG A 143 0.32 0.55 -6.96
C ARG A 143 -0.79 0.65 -5.93
N LEU A 144 -0.63 -0.07 -4.82
CA LEU A 144 -1.45 0.16 -3.64
C LEU A 144 -0.97 1.42 -2.89
N VAL A 145 -1.91 2.18 -2.35
CA VAL A 145 -1.67 3.30 -1.44
C VAL A 145 -2.59 3.15 -0.22
N VAL A 146 -1.98 2.96 0.96
CA VAL A 146 -2.67 2.87 2.27
C VAL A 146 -2.05 3.90 3.21
N PRO A 147 -2.50 5.16 3.19
CA PRO A 147 -1.80 6.28 3.82
C PRO A 147 -1.74 6.22 5.35
N CYS A 148 -2.58 5.42 5.99
CA CYS A 148 -2.57 5.24 7.44
C CYS A 148 -1.49 4.27 7.94
N LEU A 149 -0.77 3.61 7.02
CA LEU A 149 0.31 2.67 7.31
C LEU A 149 1.63 3.17 6.71
N TYR A 150 2.74 2.62 7.20
CA TYR A 150 4.04 2.88 6.59
C TYR A 150 4.09 2.42 5.12
N ALA A 151 4.93 3.08 4.33
CA ALA A 151 5.03 2.95 2.88
C ALA A 151 5.26 1.54 2.34
N TRP A 152 5.87 0.62 3.11
CA TRP A 152 6.04 -0.76 2.65
C TRP A 152 4.71 -1.51 2.49
N LYS A 153 3.63 -1.07 3.20
CA LYS A 153 2.27 -1.58 3.02
C LYS A 153 1.60 -1.05 1.74
N SER A 154 2.17 -0.03 1.14
CA SER A 154 1.72 0.58 -0.13
C SER A 154 2.51 0.01 -1.30
N ALA A 155 2.28 -1.26 -1.59
CA ALA A 155 3.02 -2.07 -2.55
C ALA A 155 2.98 -1.51 -3.97
N LYS A 156 4.12 -1.54 -4.67
CA LYS A 156 4.28 -1.17 -6.09
C LYS A 156 4.00 -2.38 -6.99
N TYR A 157 3.68 -2.13 -8.26
CA TYR A 157 3.55 -3.17 -9.30
C TYR A 157 2.50 -4.25 -8.99
N VAL A 158 1.36 -3.87 -8.42
CA VAL A 158 0.32 -4.80 -7.95
C VAL A 158 -0.26 -5.62 -9.10
N GLU A 159 -0.35 -6.94 -8.94
CA GLU A 159 -0.98 -7.88 -9.86
C GLU A 159 -2.06 -8.74 -9.20
N GLU A 160 -2.01 -8.92 -7.88
CA GLU A 160 -3.01 -9.73 -7.19
C GLU A 160 -3.34 -9.19 -5.80
N LEU A 161 -4.62 -9.30 -5.46
CA LEU A 161 -5.19 -9.05 -4.15
C LEU A 161 -5.87 -10.34 -3.68
N GLU A 162 -5.26 -11.05 -2.72
CA GLU A 162 -5.79 -12.28 -2.17
C GLU A 162 -6.39 -12.00 -0.79
N PHE A 163 -7.70 -12.18 -0.65
CA PHE A 163 -8.46 -11.92 0.58
C PHE A 163 -8.44 -13.14 1.50
N LEU A 164 -8.06 -12.96 2.78
CA LEU A 164 -7.76 -14.04 3.70
C LEU A 164 -8.33 -13.81 5.09
N SER A 165 -8.89 -14.83 5.70
CA SER A 165 -9.23 -14.86 7.14
C SER A 165 -7.97 -15.03 7.99
N GLU A 166 -7.04 -15.88 7.56
CA GLU A 166 -5.76 -16.10 8.21
C GLU A 166 -4.64 -15.29 7.58
N ARG A 167 -3.75 -14.80 8.44
CA ARG A 167 -2.63 -13.97 8.02
C ARG A 167 -1.55 -14.78 7.30
N ARG A 168 -1.12 -14.28 6.13
CA ARG A 168 0.09 -14.73 5.44
C ARG A 168 1.08 -13.56 5.32
N PRO A 169 2.19 -13.56 6.12
CA PRO A 169 3.17 -12.49 6.12
C PRO A 169 3.82 -12.30 4.74
N GLY A 170 3.93 -11.05 4.31
CA GLY A 170 4.63 -10.68 3.08
C GLY A 170 6.16 -10.56 3.26
N PHE A 171 6.82 -9.96 2.29
CA PHE A 171 8.29 -9.92 2.18
C PHE A 171 8.98 -9.33 3.40
N TRP A 172 8.59 -8.12 3.84
CA TRP A 172 9.21 -7.46 4.98
C TRP A 172 8.71 -8.00 6.32
N GLU A 173 7.44 -8.39 6.39
CA GLU A 173 6.86 -9.01 7.59
C GLU A 173 7.55 -10.33 7.95
N GLN A 174 7.97 -11.13 6.96
CA GLN A 174 8.79 -12.33 7.18
C GLN A 174 10.20 -12.01 7.68
N ARG A 175 10.67 -10.78 7.48
CA ARG A 175 11.98 -10.26 7.91
C ARG A 175 11.91 -9.45 9.21
N GLY A 176 10.81 -9.56 9.96
CA GLY A 176 10.66 -8.96 11.28
C GLY A 176 9.99 -7.58 11.31
N TYR A 177 9.52 -7.06 10.18
CA TYR A 177 8.72 -5.84 10.17
C TYR A 177 7.37 -6.06 10.85
N HIS A 178 6.80 -4.98 11.39
CA HIS A 178 5.56 -5.04 12.14
C HIS A 178 4.38 -5.47 11.27
N ASP A 179 3.46 -6.21 11.85
CA ASP A 179 2.31 -6.79 11.14
C ASP A 179 1.38 -5.73 10.57
N ARG A 180 1.11 -4.67 11.32
CA ARG A 180 0.25 -3.56 10.89
C ARG A 180 1.06 -2.41 10.27
N GLY A 181 2.05 -1.90 10.98
CA GLY A 181 2.92 -0.83 10.48
C GLY A 181 2.29 0.57 10.57
N ASP A 182 1.64 0.91 11.70
CA ASP A 182 1.11 2.26 11.96
C ASP A 182 2.25 3.23 12.29
N PRO A 183 2.47 4.29 11.48
CA PRO A 183 3.53 5.26 11.71
C PRO A 183 3.34 6.09 12.99
N TRP A 184 2.10 6.34 13.43
CA TRP A 184 1.80 7.12 14.63
C TRP A 184 2.06 6.37 15.92
N ARG A 185 2.18 5.02 15.84
CA ARG A 185 2.51 4.12 16.93
C ARG A 185 3.95 3.61 16.85
N GLU A 186 4.72 4.10 15.88
CA GLU A 186 6.09 3.61 15.57
C GLU A 186 6.17 2.10 15.36
N GLU A 187 5.16 1.51 14.76
CA GLU A 187 5.10 0.08 14.48
C GLU A 187 6.03 -0.29 13.30
N ARG A 188 7.36 -0.16 13.52
CA ARG A 188 8.39 -0.46 12.51
C ARG A 188 8.72 -1.93 12.45
N PHE A 189 9.00 -2.52 13.62
CA PHE A 189 9.41 -3.91 13.77
C PHE A 189 8.57 -4.60 14.81
N ARG A 190 8.46 -5.93 14.72
CA ARG A 190 7.88 -6.73 15.80
C ARG A 190 8.78 -6.62 17.03
N ALA A 191 8.18 -6.58 18.21
CA ALA A 191 8.94 -6.71 19.44
C ALA A 191 9.65 -8.08 19.43
N ASN A 192 10.98 -8.07 19.58
CA ASN A 192 11.73 -9.30 19.71
C ASN A 192 11.32 -9.97 21.06
N PRO A 193 10.73 -11.18 21.05
CA PRO A 193 10.31 -11.83 22.31
C PRO A 193 11.48 -12.10 23.25
N ARG A 194 12.73 -11.96 22.82
CA ARG A 194 13.96 -12.24 23.61
C ARG A 194 14.70 -10.99 24.08
N GLY A 195 14.13 -9.79 23.97
CA GLY A 195 14.60 -8.60 24.68
C GLY A 195 16.02 -8.10 24.40
N THR A 196 16.63 -8.48 23.28
CA THR A 196 17.90 -7.90 22.84
C THR A 196 17.66 -6.84 21.76
N LYS A 197 17.88 -5.57 22.14
CA LYS A 197 18.09 -4.50 21.16
C LYS A 197 19.41 -4.81 20.45
N GLU A 198 19.34 -5.36 19.25
CA GLU A 198 20.49 -5.23 18.34
C GLU A 198 20.47 -3.80 17.81
N ALA A 199 21.27 -2.96 18.48
CA ALA A 199 21.74 -1.72 17.94
C ALA A 199 22.86 -2.06 16.97
N GLY A 200 22.79 -1.56 15.76
CA GLY A 200 24.03 -1.45 15.05
C GLY A 200 24.04 -1.90 13.61
N ALA A 201 24.61 -1.07 12.93
CA ALA A 201 25.35 -0.96 11.69
C ALA A 201 24.57 -0.45 10.50
#